data_fb548ebcb46f484d6248b1e11184358f
#
_entry.id   fb548ebcb46f484d6248b1e11184358f
#
_cell.length_a   1.000
_cell.length_b   1.000
_cell.length_c   1.000
_cell.angle_alpha   90.00
_cell.angle_beta   90.00
_cell.angle_gamma   90.00
#
_symmetry.space_group_name_H-M   'P 1'
#
loop_
_entity.id
_entity.type
_entity.pdbx_description
1 polymer ?
#
loop_
_entity_poly.entity_id
_entity_poly.type
_entity_poly.pdbx_seq_one_letter_code
_entity_poly.pdbx_strand_id
1 'polypeptide(L)'
;MLIEVKRCADKNDIKGLRYIFIDSLDVDPTFEKYEQDYNFCKGLNGFFDDYIEINCLKENSDEWDVAYWDQLKRDLIKNFSQIRFEHMIEVAKVVYSEKIARLISERKAKRAEVEKQIESIIPTAANINNASVVKEQITISESIEPSISANIQREIDA
;
A
#
# COMPACT_ATOMS: atom_id res chain seq x y z
N MET A 1 5.05 -0.15 -3.40
CA MET A 1 5.33 -1.55 -2.97
C MET A 1 6.62 -1.57 -2.19
N LEU A 2 6.62 -2.18 -1.02
CA LEU A 2 7.81 -2.38 -0.18
C LEU A 2 8.82 -3.30 -0.87
N ILE A 3 10.11 -3.04 -0.67
CA ILE A 3 11.19 -3.78 -1.36
C ILE A 3 11.16 -5.27 -1.01
N GLU A 4 10.91 -5.60 0.26
CA GLU A 4 10.82 -6.99 0.71
C GLU A 4 9.64 -7.73 0.08
N VAL A 5 8.47 -7.08 0.01
CA VAL A 5 7.27 -7.65 -0.62
C VAL A 5 7.52 -7.90 -2.10
N LYS A 6 8.09 -6.90 -2.80
CA LYS A 6 8.45 -7.05 -4.22
C LYS A 6 9.42 -8.22 -4.45
N ARG A 7 10.47 -8.31 -3.64
CA ARG A 7 11.47 -9.38 -3.75
C ARG A 7 10.88 -10.78 -3.55
N CYS A 8 9.97 -10.95 -2.58
CA CYS A 8 9.29 -12.21 -2.35
C CYS A 8 8.32 -12.53 -3.50
N ALA A 9 7.57 -11.54 -3.98
CA ALA A 9 6.65 -11.72 -5.10
C ALA A 9 7.38 -12.11 -6.39
N ASP A 10 8.47 -11.42 -6.74
CA ASP A 10 9.29 -11.72 -7.93
C ASP A 10 9.87 -13.16 -7.89
N LYS A 11 10.12 -13.69 -6.70
CA LYS A 11 10.62 -15.08 -6.49
C LYS A 11 9.51 -16.11 -6.28
N ASN A 12 8.25 -15.69 -6.30
CA ASN A 12 7.10 -16.52 -5.92
C ASN A 12 7.26 -17.15 -4.52
N ASP A 13 7.90 -16.41 -3.59
CA ASP A 13 8.07 -16.82 -2.20
C ASP A 13 6.81 -16.46 -1.40
N ILE A 14 5.77 -17.25 -1.59
CA ILE A 14 4.48 -17.08 -0.91
C ILE A 14 4.63 -17.16 0.61
N LYS A 15 5.48 -18.06 1.10
CA LYS A 15 5.72 -18.21 2.53
C LYS A 15 6.37 -16.97 3.13
N GLY A 16 7.36 -16.40 2.45
CA GLY A 16 7.99 -15.15 2.85
C GLY A 16 7.00 -13.99 2.88
N LEU A 17 6.11 -13.88 1.89
CA LEU A 17 5.06 -12.87 1.86
C LEU A 17 4.14 -12.99 3.09
N ARG A 18 3.68 -14.18 3.42
CA ARG A 18 2.81 -14.43 4.58
C ARG A 18 3.48 -13.98 5.89
N TYR A 19 4.76 -14.30 6.10
CA TYR A 19 5.50 -13.85 7.28
C TYR A 19 5.64 -12.32 7.35
N ILE A 20 5.91 -11.66 6.22
CA ILE A 20 5.96 -10.20 6.17
C ILE A 20 4.65 -9.60 6.68
N PHE A 21 3.49 -10.10 6.25
CA PHE A 21 2.20 -9.58 6.67
C PHE A 21 1.86 -9.93 8.12
N ILE A 22 2.19 -11.12 8.61
CA ILE A 22 2.00 -11.47 10.02
C ILE A 22 2.79 -10.52 10.92
N ASP A 23 4.07 -10.24 10.59
CA ASP A 23 4.93 -9.38 11.39
C ASP A 23 4.64 -7.89 11.18
N SER A 24 4.02 -7.53 10.06
CA SER A 24 3.70 -6.14 9.74
C SER A 24 2.81 -5.46 10.79
N LEU A 25 1.90 -6.20 11.40
CA LEU A 25 0.98 -5.69 12.41
C LEU A 25 1.66 -5.38 13.76
N ASP A 26 2.77 -6.05 14.06
CA ASP A 26 3.59 -5.68 15.22
C ASP A 26 4.36 -4.37 14.96
N VAL A 27 4.73 -4.11 13.72
CA VAL A 27 5.45 -2.90 13.31
C VAL A 27 4.49 -1.72 13.17
N ASP A 28 3.44 -1.90 12.38
CA ASP A 28 2.43 -0.90 12.08
C ASP A 28 1.01 -1.48 12.24
N PRO A 29 0.45 -1.47 13.45
CA PRO A 29 -0.87 -2.02 13.71
C PRO A 29 -2.01 -1.20 13.08
N THR A 30 -1.72 -0.02 12.48
CA THR A 30 -2.69 0.68 11.62
C THR A 30 -2.85 0.00 10.27
N PHE A 31 -1.90 -0.82 9.87
CA PHE A 31 -1.78 -1.51 8.59
C PHE A 31 -1.69 -0.60 7.36
N GLU A 32 -1.77 0.73 7.50
CA GLU A 32 -1.77 1.68 6.38
C GLU A 32 -0.57 1.52 5.45
N LYS A 33 0.61 1.26 6.02
CA LYS A 33 1.86 1.10 5.26
C LYS A 33 1.86 -0.15 4.37
N TYR A 34 1.10 -1.17 4.74
CA TYR A 34 1.11 -2.49 4.10
C TYR A 34 -0.13 -2.78 3.26
N GLU A 35 -1.18 -1.97 3.39
CA GLU A 35 -2.48 -2.20 2.79
C GLU A 35 -2.41 -2.34 1.25
N GLN A 36 -1.68 -1.47 0.58
CA GLN A 36 -1.53 -1.51 -0.87
C GLN A 36 -0.83 -2.81 -1.33
N ASP A 37 0.21 -3.22 -0.63
CA ASP A 37 0.98 -4.41 -0.94
C ASP A 37 0.17 -5.68 -0.63
N TYR A 38 -0.60 -5.67 0.43
CA TYR A 38 -1.54 -6.74 0.78
C TYR A 38 -2.60 -6.92 -0.31
N ASN A 39 -3.20 -5.82 -0.78
CA ASN A 39 -4.19 -5.86 -1.86
C ASN A 39 -3.61 -6.43 -3.16
N PHE A 40 -2.36 -6.16 -3.47
CA PHE A 40 -1.65 -6.79 -4.57
C PHE A 40 -1.47 -8.29 -4.34
N CYS A 41 -0.99 -8.69 -3.17
CA CYS A 41 -0.71 -10.09 -2.84
C CYS A 41 -1.96 -10.97 -2.76
N LYS A 42 -3.13 -10.41 -2.44
CA LYS A 42 -4.42 -11.13 -2.45
C LYS A 42 -4.73 -11.80 -3.79
N GLY A 43 -4.22 -11.25 -4.89
CA GLY A 43 -4.38 -11.81 -6.24
C GLY A 43 -3.40 -12.93 -6.60
N LEU A 44 -2.39 -13.20 -5.77
CA LEU A 44 -1.39 -14.23 -6.04
C LEU A 44 -1.95 -15.63 -5.72
N ASN A 45 -1.69 -16.56 -6.64
CA ASN A 45 -2.11 -17.94 -6.43
C ASN A 45 -1.41 -18.54 -5.19
N GLY A 46 -2.21 -19.15 -4.32
CA GLY A 46 -1.71 -19.78 -3.09
C GLY A 46 -1.32 -18.80 -1.99
N PHE A 47 -1.65 -17.49 -2.11
CA PHE A 47 -1.37 -16.55 -1.03
C PHE A 47 -2.18 -16.83 0.22
N PHE A 48 -3.45 -17.21 0.09
CA PHE A 48 -4.26 -17.70 1.19
C PHE A 48 -4.44 -19.20 1.14
N ASP A 49 -4.52 -19.81 2.32
CA ASP A 49 -5.02 -21.16 2.52
C ASP A 49 -6.55 -21.14 2.68
N ASP A 50 -7.20 -22.26 2.39
CA ASP A 50 -8.59 -22.46 2.79
C ASP A 50 -8.69 -22.41 4.32
N TYR A 51 -9.75 -21.77 4.83
CA TYR A 51 -9.93 -21.64 6.27
C TYR A 51 -10.12 -23.00 6.93
N ILE A 52 -9.29 -23.29 7.91
CA ILE A 52 -9.40 -24.45 8.79
C ILE A 52 -9.55 -23.92 10.21
N GLU A 53 -10.58 -24.37 10.92
CA GLU A 53 -10.76 -24.03 12.33
C GLU A 53 -9.73 -24.76 13.18
N ILE A 54 -8.67 -24.06 13.59
CA ILE A 54 -7.65 -24.55 14.54
C ILE A 54 -8.09 -24.21 15.96
N ASN A 55 -8.46 -22.95 16.18
CA ASN A 55 -9.07 -22.42 17.39
C ASN A 55 -10.21 -21.50 16.97
N CYS A 56 -11.28 -21.46 17.76
CA CYS A 56 -12.39 -20.54 17.50
C CYS A 56 -11.92 -19.09 17.55
N LEU A 57 -12.32 -18.31 16.55
CA LEU A 57 -12.11 -16.87 16.57
C LEU A 57 -13.04 -16.25 17.62
N LYS A 58 -12.48 -15.42 18.50
CA LYS A 58 -13.25 -14.71 19.51
C LYS A 58 -13.93 -13.50 18.87
N GLU A 59 -15.24 -13.46 18.93
CA GLU A 59 -16.04 -12.37 18.36
C GLU A 59 -16.11 -11.14 19.28
N ASN A 60 -16.02 -11.36 20.60
CA ASN A 60 -16.11 -10.29 21.58
C ASN A 60 -14.77 -9.61 21.77
N SER A 61 -14.71 -8.31 21.48
CA SER A 61 -13.50 -7.48 21.61
C SER A 61 -12.97 -7.39 23.05
N ASP A 62 -13.80 -7.60 24.06
CA ASP A 62 -13.37 -7.59 25.46
C ASP A 62 -12.45 -8.78 25.81
N GLU A 63 -12.42 -9.79 24.96
CA GLU A 63 -11.55 -10.96 25.08
C GLU A 63 -10.25 -10.85 24.25
N TRP A 64 -10.07 -9.72 23.56
CA TRP A 64 -8.91 -9.49 22.70
C TRP A 64 -7.76 -8.88 23.51
N ASP A 65 -6.94 -9.73 24.03
CA ASP A 65 -5.75 -9.40 24.80
C ASP A 65 -4.46 -9.84 24.07
N VAL A 66 -3.32 -9.57 24.69
CA VAL A 66 -2.00 -9.96 24.17
C VAL A 66 -1.86 -11.47 24.01
N ALA A 67 -2.45 -12.26 24.93
CA ALA A 67 -2.38 -13.72 24.85
C ALA A 67 -3.18 -14.25 23.64
N TYR A 68 -4.34 -13.66 23.37
CA TYR A 68 -5.12 -13.96 22.17
C TYR A 68 -4.41 -13.53 20.89
N TRP A 69 -3.76 -12.36 20.90
CA TRP A 69 -2.90 -11.91 19.81
C TRP A 69 -1.80 -12.91 19.46
N ASP A 70 -1.07 -13.39 20.45
CA ASP A 70 -0.03 -14.39 20.27
C ASP A 70 -0.57 -15.73 19.77
N GLN A 71 -1.79 -16.12 20.20
CA GLN A 71 -2.47 -17.30 19.67
C GLN A 71 -2.80 -17.13 18.18
N LEU A 72 -3.38 -15.98 17.78
CA LEU A 72 -3.69 -15.71 16.38
C LEU A 72 -2.46 -15.75 15.47
N LYS A 73 -1.33 -15.21 15.94
CA LYS A 73 -0.06 -15.30 15.20
C LYS A 73 0.36 -16.75 14.96
N ARG A 74 0.31 -17.60 15.98
CA ARG A 74 0.62 -19.04 15.86
C ARG A 74 -0.32 -19.76 14.92
N ASP A 75 -1.60 -19.41 14.95
CA ASP A 75 -2.60 -20.03 14.10
C ASP A 75 -2.49 -19.59 12.64
N LEU A 76 -2.12 -18.32 12.38
CA LEU A 76 -1.80 -17.82 11.04
C LEU A 76 -0.57 -18.48 10.43
N ILE A 77 0.46 -18.77 11.22
CA ILE A 77 1.64 -19.51 10.74
C ILE A 77 1.26 -20.91 10.26
N LYS A 78 0.28 -21.55 10.92
CA LYS A 78 -0.19 -22.89 10.56
C LYS A 78 -1.16 -22.89 9.39
N ASN A 79 -2.04 -21.89 9.31
CA ASN A 79 -3.06 -21.74 8.28
C ASN A 79 -3.30 -20.25 8.01
N PHE A 80 -2.69 -19.74 6.94
CA PHE A 80 -2.79 -18.34 6.53
C PHE A 80 -4.06 -18.14 5.69
N SER A 81 -5.22 -18.11 6.34
CA SER A 81 -6.49 -17.82 5.68
C SER A 81 -6.83 -16.33 5.72
N GLN A 82 -7.55 -15.87 4.70
CA GLN A 82 -7.98 -14.47 4.62
C GLN A 82 -8.82 -14.07 5.84
N ILE A 83 -9.80 -14.91 6.21
CA ILE A 83 -10.69 -14.67 7.36
C ILE A 83 -9.90 -14.44 8.64
N ARG A 84 -8.90 -15.30 8.92
CA ARG A 84 -8.09 -15.20 10.14
C ARG A 84 -7.18 -13.97 10.11
N PHE A 85 -6.61 -13.65 8.96
CA PHE A 85 -5.73 -12.47 8.85
C PHE A 85 -6.53 -11.17 8.98
N GLU A 86 -7.69 -11.06 8.33
CA GLU A 86 -8.56 -9.89 8.46
C GLU A 86 -9.07 -9.72 9.90
N HIS A 87 -9.42 -10.83 10.57
CA HIS A 87 -9.74 -10.79 12.00
C HIS A 87 -8.55 -10.30 12.84
N MET A 88 -7.33 -10.72 12.52
CA MET A 88 -6.14 -10.27 13.22
C MET A 88 -5.91 -8.76 13.07
N ILE A 89 -6.22 -8.17 11.92
CA ILE A 89 -6.17 -6.71 11.71
C ILE A 89 -7.12 -6.00 12.68
N GLU A 90 -8.33 -6.51 12.89
CA GLU A 90 -9.29 -5.93 13.84
C GLU A 90 -8.82 -6.06 15.29
N VAL A 91 -8.28 -7.22 15.65
CA VAL A 91 -7.71 -7.45 16.98
C VAL A 91 -6.54 -6.52 17.27
N ALA A 92 -5.70 -6.22 16.26
CA ALA A 92 -4.60 -5.27 16.39
C ALA A 92 -5.07 -3.87 16.81
N LYS A 93 -6.23 -3.42 16.32
CA LYS A 93 -6.80 -2.11 16.67
C LYS A 93 -7.13 -1.98 18.15
N VAL A 94 -7.46 -3.08 18.80
CA VAL A 94 -7.76 -3.13 20.24
C VAL A 94 -6.48 -3.31 21.05
N VAL A 95 -5.71 -4.35 20.74
CA VAL A 95 -4.48 -4.71 21.50
C VAL A 95 -3.43 -3.61 21.43
N TYR A 96 -3.32 -2.94 20.28
CA TYR A 96 -2.33 -1.88 20.04
C TYR A 96 -2.94 -0.46 19.99
N SER A 97 -4.10 -0.23 20.60
CA SER A 97 -4.81 1.06 20.54
C SER A 97 -3.93 2.25 20.92
N GLU A 98 -3.12 2.16 21.96
CA GLU A 98 -2.19 3.21 22.38
C GLU A 98 -1.09 3.46 21.35
N LYS A 99 -0.51 2.38 20.81
CA LYS A 99 0.51 2.48 19.75
C LYS A 99 -0.05 3.10 18.49
N ILE A 100 -1.27 2.75 18.10
CA ILE A 100 -1.99 3.32 16.96
C ILE A 100 -2.19 4.82 17.16
N ALA A 101 -2.70 5.23 18.31
CA ALA A 101 -2.91 6.65 18.63
C ALA A 101 -1.61 7.47 18.50
N ARG A 102 -0.49 6.94 19.01
CA ARG A 102 0.83 7.55 18.88
C ARG A 102 1.27 7.67 17.42
N LEU A 103 1.18 6.58 16.64
CA LEU A 103 1.57 6.57 15.23
C LEU A 103 0.76 7.56 14.38
N ILE A 104 -0.55 7.64 14.62
CA ILE A 104 -1.42 8.60 13.94
C ILE A 104 -1.00 10.04 14.28
N SER A 105 -0.72 10.33 15.55
CA SER A 105 -0.26 11.66 16.00
C SER A 105 1.08 12.03 15.35
N GLU A 106 2.05 11.12 15.34
CA GLU A 106 3.36 11.34 14.71
C GLU A 106 3.24 11.58 13.19
N ARG A 107 2.40 10.81 12.50
CA ARG A 107 2.15 10.99 11.05
C ARG A 107 1.50 12.33 10.76
N LYS A 108 0.53 12.74 11.60
CA LYS A 108 -0.13 14.05 11.47
C LYS A 108 0.86 15.20 11.68
N ALA A 109 1.72 15.12 12.68
CA ALA A 109 2.75 16.13 12.94
C ALA A 109 3.73 16.24 11.77
N LYS A 110 4.21 15.12 11.23
CA LYS A 110 5.10 15.11 10.06
C LYS A 110 4.47 15.70 8.81
N ARG A 111 3.19 15.40 8.55
CA ARG A 111 2.46 15.99 7.42
C ARG A 111 2.35 17.51 7.55
N ALA A 112 1.99 18.01 8.73
CA ALA A 112 1.89 19.45 9.00
C ALA A 112 3.24 20.16 8.86
N GLU A 113 4.34 19.52 9.21
CA GLU A 113 5.69 20.08 9.05
C GLU A 113 6.09 20.16 7.56
N VAL A 114 5.80 19.11 6.79
CA VAL A 114 6.05 19.09 5.34
C VAL A 114 5.21 20.17 4.62
N GLU A 115 3.94 20.33 4.99
CA GLU A 115 3.08 21.38 4.43
C GLU A 115 3.64 22.78 4.69
N LYS A 116 4.12 23.05 5.91
CA LYS A 116 4.77 24.34 6.24
C LYS A 116 6.05 24.57 5.44
N GLN A 117 6.84 23.52 5.19
CA GLN A 117 8.05 23.62 4.37
C GLN A 117 7.71 23.91 2.90
N ILE A 118 6.65 23.29 2.36
CA ILE A 118 6.18 23.54 1.00
C ILE A 118 5.69 24.98 0.86
N GLU A 119 4.89 25.49 1.80
CA GLU A 119 4.44 26.89 1.81
C GLU A 119 5.61 27.89 1.87
N SER A 120 6.70 27.55 2.56
CA SER A 120 7.88 28.42 2.64
C SER A 120 8.74 28.42 1.35
N ILE A 121 8.59 27.41 0.49
CA ILE A 121 9.35 27.26 -0.76
C ILE A 121 8.58 27.86 -1.94
N ILE A 122 7.26 28.01 -1.86
CA ILE A 122 6.48 28.69 -2.90
C ILE A 122 6.61 30.21 -2.67
N PRO A 123 7.37 30.96 -3.49
CA PRO A 123 7.37 32.41 -3.39
C PRO A 123 5.95 32.89 -3.72
N THR A 124 5.37 33.62 -2.79
CA THR A 124 4.08 34.29 -2.93
C THR A 124 4.07 35.01 -4.28
N ALA A 125 3.23 34.52 -5.20
CA ALA A 125 2.95 35.21 -6.47
C ALA A 125 2.11 36.48 -6.22
N ALA A 126 2.69 37.43 -5.49
CA ALA A 126 2.12 38.75 -5.22
C ALA A 126 3.21 39.81 -5.38
N ASN A 127 3.95 39.79 -6.50
CA ASN A 127 4.67 40.96 -7.00
C ASN A 127 5.23 40.74 -8.43
N ILE A 128 4.33 40.51 -9.38
CA ILE A 128 4.67 40.65 -10.80
C ILE A 128 3.70 41.66 -11.41
N ASN A 129 3.86 42.92 -11.01
CA ASN A 129 3.47 44.05 -11.84
C ASN A 129 4.73 44.87 -12.08
N ASN A 130 5.24 44.75 -13.28
CA ASN A 130 6.21 45.58 -14.04
C ASN A 130 7.48 44.83 -14.44
N ALA A 131 7.40 44.21 -15.61
CA ALA A 131 8.48 44.30 -16.61
C ALA A 131 7.97 43.78 -17.97
N SER A 132 7.67 44.71 -18.83
CA SER A 132 7.81 44.75 -20.30
C SER A 132 8.09 43.42 -21.04
N VAL A 133 7.10 43.06 -21.84
CA VAL A 133 7.22 42.67 -23.27
C VAL A 133 8.63 42.24 -23.72
N VAL A 134 8.83 40.97 -23.90
CA VAL A 134 9.64 40.43 -24.99
C VAL A 134 8.86 39.29 -25.62
N LYS A 135 8.33 39.57 -26.81
CA LYS A 135 7.84 38.58 -27.75
C LYS A 135 9.05 37.83 -28.27
N GLU A 136 9.13 36.54 -27.99
CA GLU A 136 9.88 35.64 -28.84
C GLU A 136 8.98 34.48 -29.24
N GLN A 137 8.68 34.48 -30.53
CA GLN A 137 7.99 33.46 -31.27
C GLN A 137 8.82 32.18 -31.26
N ILE A 138 8.31 31.13 -30.67
CA ILE A 138 8.78 29.77 -30.96
C ILE A 138 7.75 29.15 -31.90
N THR A 139 8.07 29.21 -33.18
CA THR A 139 7.48 28.37 -34.21
C THR A 139 7.86 26.93 -33.95
N ILE A 140 6.89 26.12 -33.53
CA ILE A 140 7.02 24.68 -33.56
C ILE A 140 6.51 24.23 -34.93
N SER A 141 7.45 23.87 -35.80
CA SER A 141 7.18 23.25 -37.08
C SER A 141 6.61 21.84 -36.88
N GLU A 142 5.45 21.64 -37.47
CA GLU A 142 4.85 20.34 -37.81
C GLU A 142 5.88 19.45 -38.52
N SER A 143 6.03 18.24 -38.06
CA SER A 143 6.40 17.06 -38.86
C SER A 143 6.43 15.80 -38.00
N ILE A 144 5.33 15.12 -37.77
CA ILE A 144 5.27 13.65 -37.62
C ILE A 144 3.84 13.22 -37.99
N GLU A 145 3.66 12.83 -39.23
CA GLU A 145 2.62 11.92 -39.72
C GLU A 145 3.28 10.82 -40.56
N PRO A 146 2.57 9.75 -40.94
CA PRO A 146 2.03 8.64 -40.17
C PRO A 146 2.56 7.30 -40.75
N SER A 147 2.85 6.33 -39.95
CA SER A 147 3.23 4.99 -40.43
C SER A 147 2.66 3.86 -39.56
N ILE A 148 1.36 3.89 -39.26
CA ILE A 148 0.66 2.76 -38.67
C ILE A 148 -0.71 2.56 -39.32
N SER A 149 -0.75 2.36 -40.63
CA SER A 149 -1.99 1.96 -41.33
C SER A 149 -1.78 1.02 -42.54
N ALA A 150 -0.63 0.39 -42.66
CA ALA A 150 -0.36 -0.48 -43.81
C ALA A 150 -0.09 -1.95 -43.50
N ASN A 151 -0.31 -2.43 -42.29
CA ASN A 151 -0.02 -3.83 -41.93
C ASN A 151 -1.22 -4.67 -41.45
N ILE A 152 -2.44 -4.14 -41.50
CA ILE A 152 -3.65 -4.93 -41.11
C ILE A 152 -4.45 -5.47 -42.27
N GLN A 153 -4.09 -5.15 -43.53
CA GLN A 153 -4.88 -5.55 -44.73
C GLN A 153 -4.28 -6.73 -45.54
N ARG A 154 -3.33 -7.51 -44.97
CA ARG A 154 -2.71 -8.64 -45.67
C ARG A 154 -2.93 -10.02 -45.04
N GLU A 155 -3.72 -10.15 -43.99
CA GLU A 155 -4.00 -11.44 -43.34
C GLU A 155 -5.46 -11.92 -43.48
N ILE A 156 -6.25 -11.30 -44.35
CA ILE A 156 -7.66 -11.74 -44.59
C ILE A 156 -7.86 -12.41 -45.95
N ASP A 157 -6.85 -12.44 -46.83
CA ASP A 157 -6.94 -13.11 -48.12
C ASP A 157 -5.82 -14.15 -48.35
N ALA A 158 -5.80 -15.15 -47.47
CA ALA A 158 -5.05 -16.39 -47.75
C ALA A 158 -5.72 -17.59 -47.08
#